data_85dd506c9cdb57287e0f47f9fd995fed
#
_entry.id   85dd506c9cdb57287e0f47f9fd995fed
#
_cell.length_a   1.000
_cell.length_b   1.000
_cell.length_c   1.000
_cell.angle_alpha   90.00
_cell.angle_beta   90.00
_cell.angle_gamma   90.00
#
_symmetry.space_group_name_H-M   'P 1'
#
loop_
_entity.id
_entity.type
_entity.pdbx_description
1 polymer ?
#
loop_
_entity_poly.entity_id
_entity_poly.type
_entity_poly.pdbx_seq_one_letter_code
_entity_poly.pdbx_strand_id
1 'polypeptide(L)'
;MGLSVRALGSRSGVSPSMISDVERGMKSPTISTLAALANALEMPLPALVESPAPRRMRVVKASERQWLVEAGTGSKRDRFAPTVAGSEIEFLRYVVPPHTSAGPFPPHAPGTIEHLYLVSGKIRVALGKDAADLEAGDSCSCFADEPHSFDNRDGKVPAELVIVVEPAAVSGRSARRGGRG
;
A
#
# COMPACT_ATOMS: atom_id res chain seq x y z
N MET A 1 4.32 -7.73 -26.99
CA MET A 1 3.49 -8.15 -28.16
C MET A 1 2.30 -7.19 -28.21
N GLY A 2 2.16 -6.44 -29.31
CA GLY A 2 1.01 -5.53 -29.50
C GLY A 2 -0.19 -6.30 -30.07
N LEU A 3 -1.27 -6.38 -29.30
CA LEU A 3 -2.56 -6.85 -29.83
C LEU A 3 -3.21 -5.73 -30.66
N SER A 4 -3.79 -6.07 -31.81
CA SER A 4 -4.67 -5.09 -32.50
C SER A 4 -5.97 -4.90 -31.74
N VAL A 5 -6.62 -3.75 -31.88
CA VAL A 5 -7.94 -3.45 -31.26
C VAL A 5 -8.98 -4.53 -31.57
N ARG A 6 -8.96 -5.10 -32.79
CA ARG A 6 -9.86 -6.21 -33.17
C ARG A 6 -9.53 -7.49 -32.40
N ALA A 7 -8.25 -7.84 -32.27
CA ALA A 7 -7.83 -9.03 -31.54
C ALA A 7 -8.15 -8.90 -30.03
N LEU A 8 -7.92 -7.72 -29.47
CA LEU A 8 -8.29 -7.43 -28.07
C LEU A 8 -9.80 -7.49 -27.88
N GLY A 9 -10.58 -6.95 -28.80
CA GLY A 9 -12.04 -7.04 -28.78
C GLY A 9 -12.55 -8.48 -28.79
N SER A 10 -12.00 -9.35 -29.65
CA SER A 10 -12.35 -10.76 -29.71
C SER A 10 -12.00 -11.52 -28.42
N ARG A 11 -10.89 -11.18 -27.76
CA ARG A 11 -10.44 -11.82 -26.51
C ARG A 11 -11.21 -11.34 -25.28
N SER A 12 -11.54 -10.05 -25.23
CA SER A 12 -12.17 -9.42 -24.06
C SER A 12 -13.70 -9.44 -24.10
N GLY A 13 -14.30 -9.66 -25.28
CA GLY A 13 -15.74 -9.47 -25.49
C GLY A 13 -16.17 -8.00 -25.54
N VAL A 14 -15.22 -7.05 -25.48
CA VAL A 14 -15.48 -5.60 -25.60
C VAL A 14 -15.42 -5.18 -27.06
N SER A 15 -16.41 -4.40 -27.53
CA SER A 15 -16.43 -4.01 -28.94
C SER A 15 -15.21 -3.17 -29.33
N PRO A 16 -14.67 -3.36 -30.54
CA PRO A 16 -13.51 -2.57 -31.01
C PRO A 16 -13.74 -1.06 -30.98
N SER A 17 -14.97 -0.61 -31.21
CA SER A 17 -15.34 0.81 -31.12
C SER A 17 -15.23 1.33 -29.69
N MET A 18 -15.68 0.55 -28.70
CA MET A 18 -15.59 0.91 -27.28
C MET A 18 -14.12 1.00 -26.85
N ILE A 19 -13.28 0.04 -27.25
CA ILE A 19 -11.84 0.07 -26.97
C ILE A 19 -11.21 1.34 -27.54
N SER A 20 -11.48 1.65 -28.82
CA SER A 20 -10.95 2.86 -29.46
C SER A 20 -11.44 4.16 -28.82
N ASP A 21 -12.69 4.21 -28.35
CA ASP A 21 -13.23 5.38 -27.66
C ASP A 21 -12.57 5.59 -26.29
N VAL A 22 -12.28 4.49 -25.57
CA VAL A 22 -11.55 4.52 -24.30
C VAL A 22 -10.10 4.97 -24.50
N GLU A 23 -9.39 4.44 -25.51
CA GLU A 23 -8.01 4.83 -25.83
C GLU A 23 -7.89 6.32 -26.20
N ARG A 24 -8.91 6.90 -26.83
CA ARG A 24 -8.97 8.32 -27.15
C ARG A 24 -9.50 9.20 -26.03
N GLY A 25 -9.86 8.62 -24.87
CA GLY A 25 -10.45 9.36 -23.75
C GLY A 25 -11.87 9.87 -24.02
N MET A 26 -12.54 9.37 -25.08
CA MET A 26 -13.89 9.78 -25.46
C MET A 26 -14.98 9.11 -24.63
N LYS A 27 -14.64 8.01 -23.92
CA LYS A 27 -15.55 7.28 -23.02
C LYS A 27 -14.80 6.80 -21.79
N SER A 28 -15.47 6.84 -20.65
CA SER A 28 -15.00 6.21 -19.41
C SER A 28 -15.50 4.77 -19.36
N PRO A 29 -14.60 3.76 -19.29
CA PRO A 29 -14.99 2.37 -19.17
C PRO A 29 -15.53 2.07 -17.77
N THR A 30 -16.44 1.11 -17.66
CA THR A 30 -16.87 0.57 -16.38
C THR A 30 -15.77 -0.34 -15.79
N ILE A 31 -15.83 -0.62 -14.49
CA ILE A 31 -14.90 -1.58 -13.83
C ILE A 31 -14.98 -2.95 -14.50
N SER A 32 -16.16 -3.40 -14.89
CA SER A 32 -16.35 -4.68 -15.60
C SER A 32 -15.68 -4.68 -16.98
N THR A 33 -15.77 -3.57 -17.71
CA THR A 33 -15.07 -3.40 -18.99
C THR A 33 -13.56 -3.44 -18.80
N LEU A 34 -13.03 -2.73 -17.80
CA LEU A 34 -11.60 -2.74 -17.48
C LEU A 34 -11.12 -4.13 -17.05
N ALA A 35 -11.89 -4.86 -16.25
CA ALA A 35 -11.56 -6.21 -15.84
C ALA A 35 -11.50 -7.18 -17.03
N ALA A 36 -12.44 -7.09 -17.98
CA ALA A 36 -12.44 -7.89 -19.20
C ALA A 36 -11.21 -7.59 -20.08
N LEU A 37 -10.83 -6.32 -20.21
CA LEU A 37 -9.63 -5.90 -20.95
C LEU A 37 -8.34 -6.38 -20.24
N ALA A 38 -8.25 -6.24 -18.91
CA ALA A 38 -7.10 -6.67 -18.11
C ALA A 38 -6.87 -8.19 -18.26
N ASN A 39 -7.94 -8.98 -18.15
CA ASN A 39 -7.87 -10.44 -18.36
C ASN A 39 -7.42 -10.80 -19.78
N ALA A 40 -7.94 -10.13 -20.80
CA ALA A 40 -7.57 -10.36 -22.20
C ALA A 40 -6.11 -9.98 -22.50
N LEU A 41 -5.56 -9.01 -21.78
CA LEU A 41 -4.17 -8.56 -21.86
C LEU A 41 -3.24 -9.34 -20.92
N GLU A 42 -3.77 -10.27 -20.10
CA GLU A 42 -3.03 -11.05 -19.12
C GLU A 42 -2.25 -10.19 -18.11
N MET A 43 -2.88 -9.08 -17.68
CA MET A 43 -2.29 -8.11 -16.77
C MET A 43 -3.23 -7.80 -15.60
N PRO A 44 -2.71 -7.42 -14.43
CA PRO A 44 -3.52 -6.99 -13.31
C PRO A 44 -4.33 -5.74 -13.65
N LEU A 45 -5.60 -5.67 -13.21
CA LEU A 45 -6.46 -4.50 -13.42
C LEU A 45 -5.82 -3.17 -12.99
N PRO A 46 -5.10 -3.06 -11.85
CA PRO A 46 -4.41 -1.83 -11.49
C PRO A 46 -3.40 -1.35 -12.55
N ALA A 47 -2.68 -2.27 -13.19
CA ALA A 47 -1.70 -1.91 -14.22
C ALA A 47 -2.33 -1.37 -15.51
N LEU A 48 -3.63 -1.62 -15.75
CA LEU A 48 -4.38 -1.06 -16.87
C LEU A 48 -4.84 0.38 -16.60
N VAL A 49 -5.03 0.73 -15.34
CA VAL A 49 -5.56 2.05 -14.90
C VAL A 49 -4.43 3.00 -14.54
N GLU A 50 -3.26 2.46 -14.22
CA GLU A 50 -2.08 3.26 -13.90
C GLU A 50 -1.55 3.99 -15.13
N SER A 51 -1.33 5.29 -14.98
CA SER A 51 -0.78 6.19 -16.02
C SER A 51 0.61 5.74 -16.49
N PRO A 52 0.96 5.89 -17.78
CA PRO A 52 2.17 5.31 -18.34
C PRO A 52 3.45 5.91 -17.75
N ALA A 53 4.44 5.04 -17.59
CA ALA A 53 5.82 5.24 -17.16
C ALA A 53 5.99 5.73 -15.71
N PRO A 54 6.53 4.91 -14.83
CA PRO A 54 6.93 5.37 -13.51
C PRO A 54 7.99 6.46 -13.72
N ARG A 55 7.67 7.68 -13.33
CA ARG A 55 8.73 8.68 -13.13
C ARG A 55 9.70 8.03 -12.15
N ARG A 56 10.99 8.02 -12.50
CA ARG A 56 12.06 7.48 -11.62
C ARG A 56 12.05 8.15 -10.23
N MET A 57 11.35 9.28 -10.11
CA MET A 57 11.10 9.98 -8.86
C MET A 57 9.67 10.53 -8.85
N ARG A 58 8.95 10.28 -7.77
CA ARG A 58 7.63 10.86 -7.49
C ARG A 58 7.69 11.58 -6.16
N VAL A 59 7.28 12.84 -6.14
CA VAL A 59 7.22 13.66 -4.93
C VAL A 59 5.76 13.91 -4.60
N VAL A 60 5.38 13.70 -3.33
CA VAL A 60 4.09 14.11 -2.77
C VAL A 60 4.37 15.16 -1.70
N LYS A 61 3.88 16.37 -1.90
CA LYS A 61 4.04 17.46 -0.94
C LYS A 61 3.20 17.19 0.31
N ALA A 62 3.66 17.65 1.47
CA ALA A 62 2.92 17.49 2.72
C ALA A 62 1.50 18.08 2.65
N SER A 63 1.31 19.18 1.90
CA SER A 63 0.01 19.82 1.68
C SER A 63 -0.97 19.02 0.81
N GLU A 64 -0.48 18.03 0.07
CA GLU A 64 -1.28 17.17 -0.82
C GLU A 64 -1.71 15.87 -0.14
N ARG A 65 -1.18 15.59 1.07
CA ARG A 65 -1.47 14.37 1.81
C ARG A 65 -2.80 14.51 2.56
N GLN A 66 -3.54 13.42 2.58
CA GLN A 66 -4.82 13.33 3.28
C GLN A 66 -4.68 12.42 4.49
N TRP A 67 -5.16 12.92 5.63
CA TRP A 67 -5.24 12.16 6.85
C TRP A 67 -6.49 11.29 6.86
N LEU A 68 -6.32 10.01 7.14
CA LEU A 68 -7.38 9.12 7.52
C LEU A 68 -7.46 9.12 9.04
N VAL A 69 -8.58 9.60 9.60
CA VAL A 69 -8.79 9.69 11.04
C VAL A 69 -9.69 8.54 11.49
N GLU A 70 -9.28 7.83 12.52
CA GLU A 70 -10.05 6.75 13.12
C GLU A 70 -11.12 7.31 14.06
N ALA A 71 -12.36 6.91 13.81
CA ALA A 71 -13.48 7.29 14.66
C ALA A 71 -13.30 6.68 16.08
N GLY A 72 -13.49 7.48 17.11
CA GLY A 72 -13.43 7.05 18.52
C GLY A 72 -12.07 7.24 19.19
N THR A 73 -10.95 6.99 18.53
CA THR A 73 -9.62 7.17 19.10
C THR A 73 -8.98 8.51 18.74
N GLY A 74 -9.37 9.08 17.60
CA GLY A 74 -8.71 10.24 17.02
C GLY A 74 -7.31 9.94 16.48
N SER A 75 -6.89 8.68 16.49
CA SER A 75 -5.68 8.23 15.82
C SER A 75 -5.79 8.52 14.34
N LYS A 76 -4.68 8.91 13.73
CA LYS A 76 -4.68 9.29 12.32
C LYS A 76 -3.47 8.78 11.59
N ARG A 77 -3.67 8.45 10.33
CA ARG A 77 -2.60 8.01 9.45
C ARG A 77 -2.65 8.73 8.10
N ASP A 78 -1.52 8.94 7.50
CA ASP A 78 -1.39 9.31 6.10
C ASP A 78 -0.43 8.35 5.39
N ARG A 79 -0.58 8.24 4.07
CA ARG A 79 0.39 7.55 3.25
C ARG A 79 1.56 8.50 3.01
N PHE A 80 2.68 8.23 3.69
CA PHE A 80 3.84 9.11 3.76
C PHE A 80 4.59 9.21 2.42
N ALA A 81 4.68 8.12 1.71
CA ALA A 81 5.31 8.08 0.40
C ALA A 81 4.34 7.62 -0.69
N PRO A 82 4.48 8.14 -1.92
CA PRO A 82 3.69 7.67 -3.04
C PRO A 82 4.09 6.23 -3.40
N THR A 83 3.10 5.43 -3.76
CA THR A 83 3.36 4.12 -4.33
C THR A 83 4.12 4.28 -5.65
N VAL A 84 5.24 3.59 -5.79
CA VAL A 84 6.00 3.49 -7.04
C VAL A 84 5.56 2.24 -7.75
N ALA A 85 5.32 2.32 -9.06
CA ALA A 85 4.86 1.18 -9.84
C ALA A 85 5.76 -0.05 -9.65
N GLY A 86 5.15 -1.17 -9.31
CA GLY A 86 5.85 -2.43 -9.04
C GLY A 86 6.41 -2.56 -7.61
N SER A 87 6.19 -1.59 -6.73
CA SER A 87 6.45 -1.69 -5.30
C SER A 87 5.14 -1.94 -4.56
N GLU A 88 5.12 -2.95 -3.71
CA GLU A 88 4.02 -3.25 -2.81
C GLU A 88 4.28 -2.72 -1.39
N ILE A 89 5.45 -2.10 -1.18
CA ILE A 89 5.82 -1.51 0.10
C ILE A 89 4.96 -0.28 0.37
N GLU A 90 4.39 -0.23 1.56
CA GLU A 90 3.68 0.94 2.04
C GLU A 90 4.52 1.72 3.05
N PHE A 91 4.54 3.04 2.90
CA PHE A 91 5.14 3.97 3.84
C PHE A 91 4.02 4.78 4.49
N LEU A 92 3.83 4.61 5.79
CA LEU A 92 2.76 5.23 6.56
C LEU A 92 3.34 6.13 7.64
N ARG A 93 2.66 7.23 7.89
CA ARG A 93 2.81 8.02 9.11
C ARG A 93 1.60 7.76 9.98
N TYR A 94 1.81 7.46 11.24
CA TYR A 94 0.75 7.16 12.19
C TYR A 94 0.90 8.06 13.42
N VAL A 95 -0.19 8.65 13.88
CA VAL A 95 -0.19 9.49 15.08
C VAL A 95 -1.26 8.96 16.03
N VAL A 96 -0.84 8.57 17.23
CA VAL A 96 -1.72 8.10 18.31
C VAL A 96 -1.79 9.19 19.37
N PRO A 97 -2.97 9.78 19.61
CA PRO A 97 -3.14 10.81 20.65
C PRO A 97 -2.78 10.26 22.04
N PRO A 98 -2.48 11.15 23.02
CA PRO A 98 -2.31 10.72 24.41
C PRO A 98 -3.60 10.12 24.95
N HIS A 99 -3.46 9.24 25.96
CA HIS A 99 -4.57 8.58 26.64
C HIS A 99 -5.44 7.69 25.74
N THR A 100 -4.93 7.27 24.60
CA THR A 100 -5.63 6.41 23.65
C THR A 100 -4.80 5.20 23.22
N SER A 101 -5.47 4.24 22.59
CA SER A 101 -4.84 3.08 21.96
C SER A 101 -5.44 2.92 20.56
N ALA A 102 -4.61 2.65 19.57
CA ALA A 102 -5.01 2.34 18.21
C ALA A 102 -4.95 0.82 17.98
N GLY A 103 -5.97 0.28 17.34
CA GLY A 103 -6.14 -1.17 17.14
C GLY A 103 -7.09 -1.79 18.19
N PRO A 104 -7.13 -3.14 18.34
CA PRO A 104 -6.26 -4.09 17.63
C PRO A 104 -6.53 -4.10 16.12
N PHE A 105 -5.47 -4.07 15.33
CA PHE A 105 -5.53 -4.24 13.89
C PHE A 105 -5.56 -5.74 13.55
N PRO A 106 -6.28 -6.14 12.49
CA PRO A 106 -6.27 -7.52 12.05
C PRO A 106 -4.89 -7.93 11.53
N PRO A 107 -4.56 -9.24 11.58
CA PRO A 107 -3.32 -9.75 11.01
C PRO A 107 -3.20 -9.41 9.52
N HIS A 108 -2.00 -9.10 9.08
CA HIS A 108 -1.66 -9.08 7.66
C HIS A 108 -1.49 -10.48 7.09
N ALA A 109 -1.25 -10.59 5.79
CA ALA A 109 -0.92 -11.85 5.15
C ALA A 109 0.37 -12.44 5.79
N PRO A 110 0.45 -13.78 5.95
CA PRO A 110 1.64 -14.42 6.52
C PRO A 110 2.94 -14.01 5.81
N GLY A 111 3.97 -13.68 6.58
CA GLY A 111 5.26 -13.23 6.07
C GLY A 111 5.34 -11.72 5.77
N THR A 112 4.27 -10.95 6.00
CA THR A 112 4.34 -9.48 5.98
C THR A 112 5.15 -9.00 7.17
N ILE A 113 6.06 -8.06 6.93
CA ILE A 113 6.89 -7.43 7.96
C ILE A 113 6.47 -5.98 8.10
N GLU A 114 6.32 -5.53 9.35
CA GLU A 114 6.24 -4.12 9.69
C GLU A 114 7.54 -3.65 10.33
N HIS A 115 8.07 -2.54 9.82
CA HIS A 115 9.17 -1.81 10.42
C HIS A 115 8.63 -0.50 10.98
N LEU A 116 8.82 -0.30 12.27
CA LEU A 116 8.32 0.86 13.00
C LEU A 116 9.50 1.70 13.48
N TYR A 117 9.39 3.01 13.32
CA TYR A 117 10.32 3.98 13.90
C TYR A 117 9.50 5.04 14.64
N LEU A 118 9.77 5.22 15.92
CA LEU A 118 9.10 6.22 16.73
C LEU A 118 9.80 7.57 16.58
N VAL A 119 9.12 8.51 15.93
CA VAL A 119 9.63 9.88 15.67
C VAL A 119 9.55 10.74 16.93
N SER A 120 8.44 10.64 17.68
CA SER A 120 8.23 11.42 18.89
C SER A 120 7.26 10.73 19.84
N GLY A 121 7.36 11.09 21.13
CA GLY A 121 6.53 10.52 22.18
C GLY A 121 7.08 9.22 22.74
N LYS A 122 6.19 8.44 23.35
CA LYS A 122 6.42 7.07 23.82
C LYS A 122 5.23 6.24 23.41
N ILE A 123 5.44 4.96 23.14
CA ILE A 123 4.35 4.07 22.75
C ILE A 123 4.67 2.62 23.11
N ARG A 124 3.65 1.89 23.50
CA ARG A 124 3.73 0.45 23.62
C ARG A 124 3.20 -0.19 22.34
N VAL A 125 4.03 -0.97 21.69
CA VAL A 125 3.67 -1.79 20.52
C VAL A 125 3.37 -3.20 21.02
N ALA A 126 2.22 -3.75 20.67
CA ALA A 126 1.85 -5.12 20.99
C ALA A 126 1.55 -5.92 19.72
N LEU A 127 2.01 -7.16 19.66
CA LEU A 127 1.80 -8.13 18.60
C LEU A 127 1.51 -9.50 19.22
N GLY A 128 0.27 -9.98 19.06
CA GLY A 128 -0.17 -11.18 19.73
C GLY A 128 0.07 -11.11 21.25
N LYS A 129 0.94 -11.96 21.76
CA LYS A 129 1.36 -11.97 23.18
C LYS A 129 2.63 -11.16 23.47
N ASP A 130 3.33 -10.73 22.45
CA ASP A 130 4.58 -9.98 22.61
C ASP A 130 4.29 -8.48 22.64
N ALA A 131 5.07 -7.74 23.42
CA ALA A 131 4.96 -6.29 23.50
C ALA A 131 6.31 -5.65 23.80
N ALA A 132 6.50 -4.43 23.29
CA ALA A 132 7.67 -3.60 23.54
C ALA A 132 7.26 -2.14 23.76
N ASP A 133 7.95 -1.49 24.70
CA ASP A 133 7.83 -0.05 24.92
C ASP A 133 8.93 0.66 24.12
N LEU A 134 8.55 1.66 23.31
CA LEU A 134 9.45 2.44 22.50
C LEU A 134 9.47 3.89 22.98
N GLU A 135 10.64 4.50 22.97
CA GLU A 135 10.88 5.93 23.15
C GLU A 135 11.30 6.59 21.81
N ALA A 136 11.17 7.89 21.71
CA ALA A 136 11.55 8.63 20.50
C ALA A 136 12.99 8.29 20.06
N GLY A 137 13.15 7.87 18.80
CA GLY A 137 14.38 7.38 18.23
C GLY A 137 14.51 5.86 18.17
N ASP A 138 13.68 5.13 18.90
CA ASP A 138 13.67 3.67 18.87
C ASP A 138 12.97 3.14 17.61
N SER A 139 13.33 1.91 17.26
CA SER A 139 12.70 1.17 16.16
C SER A 139 12.47 -0.29 16.53
N CYS A 140 11.48 -0.89 15.92
CA CYS A 140 11.28 -2.34 15.96
C CYS A 140 10.83 -2.87 14.61
N SER A 141 11.01 -4.17 14.41
CA SER A 141 10.48 -4.88 13.24
C SER A 141 9.82 -6.16 13.71
N CYS A 142 8.66 -6.48 13.14
CA CYS A 142 7.90 -7.67 13.50
C CYS A 142 7.22 -8.29 12.30
N PHE A 143 6.96 -9.59 12.37
CA PHE A 143 6.02 -10.23 11.44
C PHE A 143 4.60 -9.85 11.87
N ALA A 144 3.91 -9.07 11.04
CA ALA A 144 2.59 -8.53 11.37
C ALA A 144 1.45 -9.50 11.01
N ASP A 145 1.68 -10.79 11.15
CA ASP A 145 0.73 -11.88 10.87
C ASP A 145 -0.09 -12.30 12.11
N GLU A 146 0.01 -11.52 13.18
CA GLU A 146 -0.85 -11.60 14.38
C GLU A 146 -1.56 -10.25 14.62
N PRO A 147 -2.65 -10.23 15.44
CA PRO A 147 -3.29 -8.97 15.84
C PRO A 147 -2.28 -8.07 16.56
N HIS A 148 -2.23 -6.80 16.20
CA HIS A 148 -1.28 -5.83 16.72
C HIS A 148 -1.95 -4.50 17.08
N SER A 149 -1.31 -3.72 17.95
CA SER A 149 -1.84 -2.45 18.43
C SER A 149 -0.74 -1.49 18.87
N PHE A 150 -1.09 -0.21 18.91
CA PHE A 150 -0.24 0.90 19.36
C PHE A 150 -0.90 1.58 20.55
N ASP A 151 -0.32 1.47 21.75
CA ASP A 151 -0.91 1.93 22.99
C ASP A 151 -0.16 3.17 23.53
N ASN A 152 -0.85 4.30 23.61
CA ASN A 152 -0.39 5.56 24.16
C ASN A 152 -1.24 6.01 25.35
N ARG A 153 -1.90 5.06 26.06
CA ARG A 153 -2.81 5.40 27.19
C ARG A 153 -2.08 6.09 28.32
N ASP A 154 -0.84 5.73 28.59
CA ASP A 154 -0.01 6.33 29.64
C ASP A 154 0.78 7.55 29.13
N GLY A 155 0.73 7.83 27.84
CA GLY A 155 1.41 8.96 27.23
C GLY A 155 0.73 10.29 27.52
N LYS A 156 1.54 11.34 27.69
CA LYS A 156 1.08 12.72 27.93
C LYS A 156 1.09 13.57 26.65
N VAL A 157 1.73 13.08 25.60
CA VAL A 157 1.86 13.74 24.30
C VAL A 157 1.53 12.74 23.19
N PRO A 158 1.15 13.20 22.02
CA PRO A 158 0.96 12.30 20.89
C PRO A 158 2.22 11.51 20.58
N ALA A 159 2.07 10.24 20.25
CA ALA A 159 3.12 9.39 19.72
C ALA A 159 3.03 9.38 18.18
N GLU A 160 4.15 9.65 17.51
CA GLU A 160 4.24 9.68 16.06
C GLU A 160 5.18 8.60 15.56
N LEU A 161 4.67 7.70 14.71
CA LEU A 161 5.41 6.62 14.11
C LEU A 161 5.52 6.80 12.59
N VAL A 162 6.64 6.36 12.06
CA VAL A 162 6.79 6.00 10.65
C VAL A 162 6.76 4.48 10.57
N ILE A 163 5.89 3.96 9.74
CA ILE A 163 5.69 2.52 9.56
C ILE A 163 5.95 2.18 8.09
N VAL A 164 6.79 1.18 7.87
CA VAL A 164 7.00 0.57 6.56
C VAL A 164 6.39 -0.82 6.61
N VAL A 165 5.41 -1.08 5.74
CA VAL A 165 4.81 -2.40 5.58
C VAL A 165 5.42 -3.04 4.35
N GLU A 166 6.14 -4.13 4.55
CA GLU A 166 6.73 -4.95 3.51
C GLU A 166 5.90 -6.22 3.36
N PRO A 167 5.11 -6.36 2.28
CA PRO A 167 4.34 -7.56 2.04
C PRO A 167 5.24 -8.77 1.85
N ALA A 168 4.71 -9.95 2.21
CA ALA A 168 5.39 -11.21 1.91
C ALA A 168 5.76 -11.29 0.43
N ALA A 169 6.98 -11.71 0.13
CA ALA A 169 7.41 -11.93 -1.25
C ALA A 169 6.46 -12.92 -1.92
N VAL A 170 5.77 -12.50 -2.98
CA VAL A 170 4.96 -13.40 -3.79
C VAL A 170 5.89 -14.46 -4.38
N SER A 171 5.70 -15.73 -3.94
CA SER A 171 6.46 -16.88 -4.42
C SER A 171 6.24 -17.03 -5.93
N GLY A 172 7.12 -16.43 -6.77
CA GLY A 172 6.96 -16.45 -8.22
C GLY A 172 7.93 -15.56 -9.00
N ARG A 173 8.64 -14.63 -8.35
CA ARG A 173 9.73 -13.91 -9.03
C ARG A 173 11.02 -14.69 -8.93
N SER A 174 11.16 -15.72 -9.77
CA SER A 174 12.45 -16.33 -10.08
C SER A 174 13.44 -15.20 -10.45
N ALA A 175 14.40 -14.99 -9.58
CA ALA A 175 15.54 -14.14 -9.87
C ALA A 175 16.23 -14.67 -11.13
N ARG A 176 16.01 -14.04 -12.27
CA ARG A 176 16.89 -14.20 -13.44
C ARG A 176 18.24 -13.58 -13.04
N ARG A 177 19.05 -14.34 -12.33
CA ARG A 177 20.49 -14.11 -12.29
C ARG A 177 20.99 -14.30 -13.71
N GLY A 178 21.21 -13.19 -14.41
CA GLY A 178 21.97 -13.19 -15.64
C GLY A 178 23.37 -13.70 -15.36
N GLY A 179 23.61 -14.96 -15.69
CA GLY A 179 24.96 -15.47 -15.86
C GLY A 179 25.57 -14.73 -17.04
N ARG A 180 26.61 -13.96 -16.80
CA ARG A 180 27.61 -13.63 -17.81
C ARG A 180 28.76 -14.57 -17.58
N GLY A 181 28.93 -15.54 -18.45
CA GLY A 181 30.21 -16.15 -18.81
C GLY A 181 30.94 -15.24 -19.77
#